data_59671e2ca7217ba2f61bc9113457376d
#
_entry.id   59671e2ca7217ba2f61bc9113457376d
#
_cell.length_a   1.000
_cell.length_b   1.000
_cell.length_c   1.000
_cell.angle_alpha   90.00
_cell.angle_beta   90.00
_cell.angle_gamma   90.00
#
_symmetry.space_group_name_H-M   'P 1'
#
loop_
_entity.id
_entity.type
_entity.pdbx_description
1 polymer ?
#
loop_
_entity_poly.entity_id
_entity_poly.type
_entity_poly.pdbx_seq_one_letter_code
_entity_poly.pdbx_strand_id
1 'polypeptide(L)'
;SREALFDHIRAECVPLARDAGKGLSAKQAAALCLGAQAAPLFIGFALWIAEQAVLQKLDRLYFFTREGEFFHRVFCALFPQGRLSGYDLPPADILEVSRLSTFAPSMKDASIQEMSRIWSLFKVQSVSGLFATLGLDIGKFSELLETLGLRKEAVISDPENSVELRQLFETPAFAEAVKNSLTIQASMLRSYLKQSGLNAGGRFGIVDIGWRGTIQDNMALFVPGAHFHGMYLG
;
A
#
# COMPACT_ATOMS: atom_id res chain seq x y z
N SER A 1 -22.92 24.40 4.11
CA SER A 1 -22.84 22.93 4.26
C SER A 1 -21.69 22.41 3.39
N ARG A 2 -21.18 21.19 3.68
CA ARG A 2 -20.15 20.54 2.85
C ARG A 2 -20.61 20.36 1.40
N GLU A 3 -21.85 20.10 1.20
CA GLU A 3 -22.51 19.94 -0.10
C GLU A 3 -22.40 21.23 -0.95
N ALA A 4 -22.71 22.39 -0.35
CA ALA A 4 -22.58 23.68 -1.00
C ALA A 4 -21.12 23.99 -1.41
N LEU A 5 -20.14 23.56 -0.59
CA LEU A 5 -18.73 23.70 -0.95
C LEU A 5 -18.36 22.83 -2.16
N PHE A 6 -18.84 21.59 -2.18
CA PHE A 6 -18.59 20.69 -3.30
C PHE A 6 -19.21 21.16 -4.61
N ASP A 7 -20.43 21.71 -4.54
CA ASP A 7 -21.10 22.28 -5.71
C ASP A 7 -20.37 23.54 -6.20
N HIS A 8 -19.88 24.37 -5.29
CA HIS A 8 -19.07 25.53 -5.66
C HIS A 8 -17.77 25.11 -6.37
N ILE A 9 -17.02 24.13 -5.82
CA ILE A 9 -15.81 23.62 -6.45
C ILE A 9 -16.10 23.06 -7.85
N ARG A 10 -17.20 22.32 -8.03
CA ARG A 10 -17.61 21.82 -9.37
C ARG A 10 -17.92 22.95 -10.34
N ALA A 11 -18.64 23.95 -9.87
CA ALA A 11 -19.02 25.09 -10.69
C ALA A 11 -17.80 25.86 -11.23
N GLU A 12 -16.72 25.91 -10.45
CA GLU A 12 -15.46 26.54 -10.87
C GLU A 12 -14.62 25.61 -11.77
N CYS A 13 -14.47 24.34 -11.40
CA CYS A 13 -13.56 23.40 -12.08
C CYS A 13 -14.06 22.95 -13.45
N VAL A 14 -15.37 22.76 -13.64
CA VAL A 14 -15.92 22.21 -14.90
C VAL A 14 -15.75 23.15 -16.08
N PRO A 15 -16.02 24.47 -15.99
CA PRO A 15 -15.73 25.41 -17.08
C PRO A 15 -14.25 25.45 -17.43
N LEU A 16 -13.36 25.49 -16.45
CA LEU A 16 -11.91 25.49 -16.65
C LEU A 16 -11.45 24.22 -17.39
N ALA A 17 -11.98 23.06 -17.02
CA ALA A 17 -11.67 21.81 -17.70
C ALA A 17 -12.16 21.77 -19.15
N ARG A 18 -13.33 22.35 -19.45
CA ARG A 18 -13.82 22.47 -20.82
C ARG A 18 -12.93 23.37 -21.67
N ASP A 19 -12.49 24.49 -21.13
CA ASP A 19 -11.61 25.41 -21.85
C ASP A 19 -10.22 24.81 -22.07
N ALA A 20 -9.63 24.18 -21.06
CA ALA A 20 -8.37 23.46 -21.16
C ALA A 20 -8.44 22.23 -22.09
N GLY A 21 -9.64 21.68 -22.30
CA GLY A 21 -9.89 20.57 -23.22
C GLY A 21 -9.91 20.96 -24.69
N LYS A 22 -9.93 22.24 -25.01
CA LYS A 22 -9.91 22.72 -26.41
C LYS A 22 -8.59 22.35 -27.09
N GLY A 23 -8.68 21.63 -28.20
CA GLY A 23 -7.51 21.13 -28.94
C GLY A 23 -6.98 19.74 -28.48
N LEU A 24 -7.55 19.16 -27.45
CA LEU A 24 -7.26 17.78 -27.05
C LEU A 24 -8.11 16.77 -27.84
N SER A 25 -7.67 15.51 -27.88
CA SER A 25 -8.51 14.43 -28.38
C SER A 25 -9.78 14.27 -27.54
N ALA A 26 -10.86 13.74 -28.12
CA ALA A 26 -12.13 13.52 -27.42
C ALA A 26 -11.96 12.73 -26.10
N LYS A 27 -11.08 11.72 -26.10
CA LYS A 27 -10.77 10.90 -24.91
C LYS A 27 -10.09 11.74 -23.80
N GLN A 28 -9.14 12.59 -24.17
CA GLN A 28 -8.44 13.45 -23.22
C GLN A 28 -9.37 14.54 -22.66
N ALA A 29 -10.18 15.17 -23.50
CA ALA A 29 -11.17 16.17 -23.06
C ALA A 29 -12.21 15.55 -22.12
N ALA A 30 -12.71 14.35 -22.43
CA ALA A 30 -13.64 13.63 -21.55
C ALA A 30 -12.99 13.28 -20.19
N ALA A 31 -11.74 12.81 -20.18
CA ALA A 31 -11.00 12.50 -18.95
C ALA A 31 -10.80 13.78 -18.09
N LEU A 32 -10.48 14.90 -18.70
CA LEU A 32 -10.33 16.19 -18.01
C LEU A 32 -11.64 16.65 -17.37
N CYS A 33 -12.74 16.55 -18.09
CA CYS A 33 -14.07 16.90 -17.56
C CYS A 33 -14.48 15.96 -16.40
N LEU A 34 -14.19 14.67 -16.50
CA LEU A 34 -14.44 13.70 -15.42
C LEU A 34 -13.62 14.05 -14.18
N GLY A 35 -12.34 14.40 -14.36
CA GLY A 35 -11.47 14.86 -13.28
C GLY A 35 -12.02 16.10 -12.57
N ALA A 36 -12.53 17.08 -13.34
CA ALA A 36 -13.15 18.27 -12.78
C ALA A 36 -14.43 17.98 -11.97
N GLN A 37 -15.24 17.00 -12.41
CA GLN A 37 -16.42 16.56 -11.67
C GLN A 37 -16.05 15.83 -10.36
N ALA A 38 -14.94 15.11 -10.36
CA ALA A 38 -14.43 14.39 -9.19
C ALA A 38 -13.60 15.29 -8.23
N ALA A 39 -13.18 16.49 -8.68
CA ALA A 39 -12.33 17.39 -7.93
C ALA A 39 -12.80 17.65 -6.48
N PRO A 40 -14.11 17.87 -6.21
CA PRO A 40 -14.58 18.10 -4.84
C PRO A 40 -14.23 16.96 -3.88
N LEU A 41 -14.29 15.69 -4.33
CA LEU A 41 -13.92 14.53 -3.54
C LEU A 41 -12.45 14.57 -3.16
N PHE A 42 -11.57 14.77 -4.15
CA PHE A 42 -10.11 14.73 -3.93
C PHE A 42 -9.61 15.95 -3.15
N ILE A 43 -10.17 17.13 -3.41
CA ILE A 43 -9.87 18.34 -2.65
C ILE A 43 -10.35 18.17 -1.20
N GLY A 44 -11.58 17.67 -1.01
CA GLY A 44 -12.14 17.41 0.31
C GLY A 44 -11.31 16.40 1.10
N PHE A 45 -10.83 15.35 0.45
CA PHE A 45 -9.94 14.35 1.05
C PHE A 45 -8.59 14.96 1.45
N ALA A 46 -7.97 15.75 0.58
CA ALA A 46 -6.70 16.41 0.88
C ALA A 46 -6.82 17.44 2.02
N LEU A 47 -7.92 18.20 2.08
CA LEU A 47 -8.23 19.10 3.20
C LEU A 47 -8.38 18.32 4.50
N TRP A 48 -9.12 17.20 4.48
CA TRP A 48 -9.30 16.35 5.65
C TRP A 48 -7.96 15.74 6.12
N ILE A 49 -7.10 15.30 5.20
CA ILE A 49 -5.74 14.83 5.54
C ILE A 49 -4.96 15.94 6.28
N ALA A 50 -4.99 17.17 5.76
CA ALA A 50 -4.30 18.30 6.38
C ALA A 50 -4.86 18.63 7.78
N GLU A 51 -6.19 18.62 7.95
CA GLU A 51 -6.85 18.78 9.25
C GLU A 51 -6.41 17.69 10.23
N GLN A 52 -6.44 16.41 9.81
CA GLN A 52 -6.01 15.30 10.65
C GLN A 52 -4.52 15.40 11.02
N ALA A 53 -3.67 15.83 10.08
CA ALA A 53 -2.26 16.00 10.34
C ALA A 53 -2.00 16.99 11.48
N VAL A 54 -2.72 18.10 11.49
CA VAL A 54 -2.64 19.12 12.58
C VAL A 54 -3.25 18.60 13.87
N LEU A 55 -4.47 18.04 13.82
CA LEU A 55 -5.21 17.58 15.00
C LEU A 55 -4.47 16.44 15.73
N GLN A 56 -3.92 15.50 14.97
CA GLN A 56 -3.20 14.35 15.51
C GLN A 56 -1.73 14.65 15.80
N LYS A 57 -1.26 15.88 15.49
CA LYS A 57 0.15 16.31 15.65
C LYS A 57 1.10 15.29 15.01
N LEU A 58 0.85 14.99 13.73
CA LEU A 58 1.66 14.04 13.00
C LEU A 58 3.03 14.64 12.67
N ASP A 59 4.07 13.82 12.74
CA ASP A 59 5.43 14.23 12.40
C ASP A 59 5.69 14.20 10.91
N ARG A 60 4.99 13.31 10.17
CA ARG A 60 5.12 13.15 8.72
C ARG A 60 3.91 12.45 8.12
N LEU A 61 3.64 12.75 6.85
CA LEU A 61 2.63 12.08 6.02
C LEU A 61 3.33 11.20 5.00
N TYR A 62 2.83 9.97 4.82
CA TYR A 62 3.27 9.06 3.78
C TYR A 62 2.11 8.66 2.88
N PHE A 63 2.30 8.85 1.60
CA PHE A 63 1.37 8.47 0.54
C PHE A 63 1.88 7.18 -0.11
N PHE A 64 1.11 6.11 -0.04
CA PHE A 64 1.54 4.82 -0.59
C PHE A 64 1.44 4.80 -2.12
N THR A 65 2.43 4.28 -2.81
CA THR A 65 2.33 3.97 -4.23
C THR A 65 1.25 2.89 -4.42
N ARG A 66 0.47 2.94 -5.46
CA ARG A 66 0.49 3.73 -6.70
C ARG A 66 -0.48 4.92 -6.64
N GLU A 67 -1.64 4.69 -6.03
CA GLU A 67 -2.74 5.66 -5.97
C GLU A 67 -2.36 6.87 -5.11
N GLY A 68 -1.55 6.66 -4.08
CA GLY A 68 -1.05 7.73 -3.22
C GLY A 68 -0.21 8.79 -3.93
N GLU A 69 0.43 8.46 -5.05
CA GLU A 69 1.14 9.47 -5.86
C GLU A 69 0.21 10.56 -6.37
N PHE A 70 -1.00 10.18 -6.78
CA PHE A 70 -2.01 11.14 -7.20
C PHE A 70 -2.45 12.01 -6.01
N PHE A 71 -2.75 11.41 -4.86
CA PHE A 71 -3.16 12.15 -3.66
C PHE A 71 -2.05 13.07 -3.15
N HIS A 72 -0.80 12.63 -3.20
CA HIS A 72 0.36 13.44 -2.85
C HIS A 72 0.47 14.68 -3.73
N ARG A 73 0.31 14.53 -5.06
CA ARG A 73 0.31 15.67 -5.99
C ARG A 73 -0.83 16.65 -5.72
N VAL A 74 -2.04 16.15 -5.44
CA VAL A 74 -3.18 16.99 -5.06
C VAL A 74 -2.90 17.72 -3.76
N PHE A 75 -2.38 17.04 -2.76
CA PHE A 75 -2.02 17.61 -1.46
C PHE A 75 -0.96 18.72 -1.59
N CYS A 76 0.13 18.46 -2.29
CA CYS A 76 1.18 19.45 -2.52
C CYS A 76 0.70 20.65 -3.34
N ALA A 77 -0.19 20.45 -4.31
CA ALA A 77 -0.77 21.53 -5.09
C ALA A 77 -1.70 22.43 -4.26
N LEU A 78 -2.43 21.87 -3.31
CA LEU A 78 -3.30 22.64 -2.42
C LEU A 78 -2.53 23.34 -1.29
N PHE A 79 -1.41 22.78 -0.86
CA PHE A 79 -0.61 23.28 0.25
C PHE A 79 0.84 23.57 -0.19
N PRO A 80 1.08 24.43 -1.19
CA PRO A 80 2.43 24.65 -1.74
C PRO A 80 3.40 25.27 -0.73
N GLN A 81 2.89 25.90 0.33
CA GLN A 81 3.68 26.49 1.40
C GLN A 81 3.74 25.58 2.66
N GLY A 82 3.16 24.37 2.60
CA GLY A 82 3.09 23.46 3.73
C GLY A 82 2.30 24.02 4.91
N ARG A 83 1.23 24.80 4.67
CA ARG A 83 0.43 25.43 5.73
C ARG A 83 -1.07 25.32 5.46
N LEU A 84 -1.83 25.14 6.56
CA LEU A 84 -3.30 25.19 6.57
C LEU A 84 -3.74 26.23 7.62
N SER A 85 -4.39 27.32 7.18
CA SER A 85 -4.98 28.33 8.08
C SER A 85 -4.04 28.83 9.19
N GLY A 86 -2.74 28.97 8.87
CA GLY A 86 -1.72 29.43 9.82
C GLY A 86 -0.98 28.32 10.58
N TYR A 87 -1.43 27.07 10.48
CA TYR A 87 -0.75 25.91 11.04
C TYR A 87 0.24 25.33 10.03
N ASP A 88 1.43 24.96 10.49
CA ASP A 88 2.40 24.24 9.68
C ASP A 88 1.96 22.78 9.53
N LEU A 89 2.02 22.29 8.29
CA LEU A 89 1.77 20.88 7.97
C LEU A 89 3.07 20.08 8.06
N PRO A 90 3.03 18.81 8.46
CA PRO A 90 4.20 17.97 8.47
C PRO A 90 4.68 17.71 7.03
N PRO A 91 5.96 17.34 6.83
CA PRO A 91 6.46 16.88 5.55
C PRO A 91 5.60 15.75 4.98
N ALA A 92 5.39 15.77 3.67
CA ALA A 92 4.56 14.83 2.95
C ALA A 92 5.42 14.16 1.87
N ASP A 93 5.55 12.83 1.94
CA ASP A 93 6.40 12.05 1.06
C ASP A 93 5.67 10.84 0.48
N ILE A 94 6.15 10.34 -0.63
CA ILE A 94 5.71 9.06 -1.18
C ILE A 94 6.50 7.95 -0.49
N LEU A 95 5.79 6.90 -0.06
CA LEU A 95 6.42 5.68 0.46
C LEU A 95 6.16 4.53 -0.50
N GLU A 96 7.23 4.01 -1.09
CA GLU A 96 7.18 2.94 -2.09
C GLU A 96 7.04 1.58 -1.41
N VAL A 97 5.86 1.28 -0.94
CA VAL A 97 5.51 0.01 -0.31
C VAL A 97 4.30 -0.63 -0.99
N SER A 98 4.25 -1.93 -0.89
CA SER A 98 3.12 -2.72 -1.38
C SER A 98 2.76 -3.79 -0.36
N ARG A 99 1.60 -4.42 -0.55
CA ARG A 99 1.21 -5.55 0.29
C ARG A 99 2.26 -6.67 0.25
N LEU A 100 2.79 -7.00 -0.92
CA LEU A 100 3.82 -8.04 -1.05
C LEU A 100 5.13 -7.65 -0.37
N SER A 101 5.61 -6.41 -0.58
CA SER A 101 6.88 -5.97 -0.01
C SER A 101 6.86 -5.83 1.52
N THR A 102 5.68 -5.78 2.14
CA THR A 102 5.52 -5.68 3.60
C THR A 102 5.05 -6.99 4.24
N PHE A 103 4.39 -7.88 3.48
CA PHE A 103 3.83 -9.11 4.02
C PHE A 103 4.91 -10.12 4.41
N ALA A 104 5.72 -10.58 3.45
CA ALA A 104 6.74 -11.60 3.72
C ALA A 104 7.71 -11.18 4.83
N PRO A 105 8.27 -9.95 4.83
CA PRO A 105 9.08 -9.48 5.95
C PRO A 105 8.38 -9.52 7.30
N SER A 106 7.04 -9.41 7.33
CA SER A 106 6.25 -9.38 8.57
C SER A 106 5.87 -10.76 9.12
N MET A 107 6.18 -11.83 8.38
CA MET A 107 5.94 -13.20 8.84
C MET A 107 6.88 -13.55 10.01
N LYS A 108 6.33 -14.25 11.00
CA LYS A 108 7.09 -14.68 12.17
C LYS A 108 7.91 -15.95 11.89
N ASP A 109 7.36 -16.81 11.05
CA ASP A 109 7.97 -18.08 10.68
C ASP A 109 7.50 -18.55 9.28
N ALA A 110 8.11 -19.64 8.81
CA ALA A 110 7.78 -20.30 7.57
C ALA A 110 6.62 -21.30 7.79
N SER A 111 5.39 -20.81 7.93
CA SER A 111 4.24 -21.68 8.20
C SER A 111 3.02 -21.35 7.33
N ILE A 112 2.16 -22.36 7.17
CA ILE A 112 0.82 -22.22 6.59
C ILE A 112 0.02 -21.17 7.37
N GLN A 113 0.16 -21.15 8.70
CA GLN A 113 -0.57 -20.22 9.56
C GLN A 113 -0.21 -18.76 9.26
N GLU A 114 1.07 -18.43 9.06
CA GLU A 114 1.47 -17.08 8.65
C GLU A 114 0.98 -16.75 7.23
N MET A 115 1.03 -17.72 6.31
CA MET A 115 0.50 -17.55 4.96
C MET A 115 -1.02 -17.33 4.93
N SER A 116 -1.78 -17.88 5.88
CA SER A 116 -3.23 -17.68 5.98
C SER A 116 -3.63 -16.21 6.13
N ARG A 117 -2.75 -15.37 6.64
CA ARG A 117 -2.96 -13.91 6.70
C ARG A 117 -3.16 -13.27 5.32
N ILE A 118 -2.57 -13.84 4.26
CA ILE A 118 -2.77 -13.38 2.89
C ILE A 118 -3.81 -14.24 2.16
N TRP A 119 -3.87 -15.53 2.42
CA TRP A 119 -4.82 -16.44 1.78
C TRP A 119 -6.27 -16.20 2.21
N SER A 120 -6.49 -15.73 3.44
CA SER A 120 -7.82 -15.25 3.87
C SER A 120 -8.36 -14.11 2.99
N LEU A 121 -7.48 -13.39 2.30
CA LEU A 121 -7.82 -12.31 1.38
C LEU A 121 -7.96 -12.82 -0.07
N PHE A 122 -7.21 -13.85 -0.43
CA PHE A 122 -7.13 -14.43 -1.76
C PHE A 122 -7.19 -15.94 -1.64
N LYS A 123 -8.37 -16.50 -1.92
CA LYS A 123 -8.62 -17.96 -1.79
C LYS A 123 -7.92 -18.81 -2.84
N VAL A 124 -7.04 -18.23 -3.63
CA VAL A 124 -6.34 -18.88 -4.74
C VAL A 124 -4.87 -18.49 -4.68
N GLN A 125 -3.99 -19.48 -4.76
CA GLN A 125 -2.54 -19.27 -4.78
C GLN A 125 -1.90 -20.02 -5.96
N SER A 126 -1.19 -19.30 -6.84
CA SER A 126 -0.29 -19.98 -7.78
C SER A 126 1.02 -20.37 -7.09
N VAL A 127 1.59 -21.51 -7.48
CA VAL A 127 2.88 -21.96 -6.91
C VAL A 127 3.97 -20.94 -7.21
N SER A 128 4.05 -20.43 -8.44
CA SER A 128 4.99 -19.36 -8.80
C SER A 128 4.78 -18.09 -7.99
N GLY A 129 3.51 -17.69 -7.74
CA GLY A 129 3.18 -16.55 -6.90
C GLY A 129 3.58 -16.73 -5.43
N LEU A 130 3.48 -17.95 -4.90
CA LEU A 130 3.96 -18.29 -3.55
C LEU A 130 5.46 -18.05 -3.43
N PHE A 131 6.23 -18.60 -4.36
CA PHE A 131 7.69 -18.43 -4.37
C PHE A 131 8.09 -16.95 -4.54
N ALA A 132 7.40 -16.21 -5.41
CA ALA A 132 7.62 -14.78 -5.56
C ALA A 132 7.30 -14.00 -4.27
N THR A 133 6.22 -14.34 -3.57
CA THR A 133 5.85 -13.73 -2.28
C THR A 133 6.92 -13.99 -1.23
N LEU A 134 7.45 -15.22 -1.17
CA LEU A 134 8.50 -15.60 -0.23
C LEU A 134 9.90 -15.17 -0.64
N GLY A 135 10.07 -14.58 -1.83
CA GLY A 135 11.36 -14.15 -2.37
C GLY A 135 12.32 -15.29 -2.67
N LEU A 136 11.77 -16.44 -3.09
CA LEU A 136 12.55 -17.65 -3.39
C LEU A 136 12.62 -17.91 -4.90
N ASP A 137 13.78 -18.39 -5.33
CA ASP A 137 13.95 -18.91 -6.70
C ASP A 137 13.30 -20.31 -6.80
N ILE A 138 12.18 -20.39 -7.49
CA ILE A 138 11.43 -21.63 -7.69
C ILE A 138 12.26 -22.71 -8.40
N GLY A 139 13.26 -22.32 -9.23
CA GLY A 139 14.13 -23.25 -9.94
C GLY A 139 14.96 -24.13 -9.01
N LYS A 140 15.32 -23.62 -7.84
CA LYS A 140 16.09 -24.37 -6.82
C LYS A 140 15.30 -25.47 -6.13
N PHE A 141 13.99 -25.51 -6.30
CA PHE A 141 13.08 -26.46 -5.67
C PHE A 141 12.34 -27.36 -6.67
N SER A 142 12.81 -27.42 -7.93
CA SER A 142 12.10 -28.17 -9.00
C SER A 142 11.90 -29.64 -8.63
N GLU A 143 12.91 -30.33 -8.14
CA GLU A 143 12.81 -31.75 -7.74
C GLU A 143 11.85 -31.96 -6.56
N LEU A 144 11.86 -31.06 -5.58
CA LEU A 144 10.93 -31.11 -4.45
C LEU A 144 9.50 -30.89 -4.91
N LEU A 145 9.28 -29.91 -5.78
CA LEU A 145 7.95 -29.64 -6.34
C LEU A 145 7.41 -30.83 -7.15
N GLU A 146 8.24 -31.45 -7.96
CA GLU A 146 7.89 -32.68 -8.70
C GLU A 146 7.52 -33.82 -7.76
N THR A 147 8.30 -34.04 -6.71
CA THR A 147 8.04 -35.07 -5.68
C THR A 147 6.69 -34.85 -4.98
N LEU A 148 6.33 -33.59 -4.75
CA LEU A 148 5.05 -33.21 -4.10
C LEU A 148 3.89 -33.09 -5.11
N GLY A 149 4.12 -33.34 -6.40
CA GLY A 149 3.09 -33.16 -7.43
C GLY A 149 2.71 -31.71 -7.73
N LEU A 150 3.51 -30.74 -7.27
CA LEU A 150 3.30 -29.30 -7.46
C LEU A 150 3.96 -28.83 -8.74
N ARG A 151 3.18 -28.41 -9.73
CA ARG A 151 3.70 -27.78 -10.95
C ARG A 151 3.83 -26.26 -10.76
N LYS A 152 4.84 -25.66 -11.38
CA LYS A 152 5.10 -24.19 -11.28
C LYS A 152 3.89 -23.33 -11.61
N GLU A 153 3.15 -23.75 -12.64
CA GLU A 153 1.98 -23.04 -13.16
C GLU A 153 0.68 -23.46 -12.45
N ALA A 154 0.77 -24.42 -11.52
CA ALA A 154 -0.42 -24.88 -10.81
C ALA A 154 -1.03 -23.76 -9.97
N VAL A 155 -2.36 -23.72 -9.98
CA VAL A 155 -3.17 -22.82 -9.17
C VAL A 155 -3.93 -23.66 -8.15
N ILE A 156 -3.75 -23.35 -6.89
CA ILE A 156 -4.33 -24.05 -5.74
C ILE A 156 -5.52 -23.25 -5.26
N SER A 157 -6.71 -23.82 -5.32
CA SER A 157 -7.98 -23.13 -5.00
C SER A 157 -8.24 -22.99 -3.51
N ASP A 158 -7.63 -23.83 -2.69
CA ASP A 158 -7.75 -23.79 -1.22
C ASP A 158 -6.36 -24.03 -0.61
N PRO A 159 -5.49 -23.01 -0.64
CA PRO A 159 -4.11 -23.18 -0.21
C PRO A 159 -3.96 -23.49 1.28
N GLU A 160 -4.89 -23.06 2.12
CA GLU A 160 -4.85 -23.32 3.58
C GLU A 160 -5.03 -24.81 3.87
N ASN A 161 -5.82 -25.52 3.08
CA ASN A 161 -6.13 -26.92 3.25
C ASN A 161 -5.34 -27.85 2.31
N SER A 162 -4.43 -27.33 1.47
CA SER A 162 -3.61 -28.14 0.58
C SER A 162 -2.60 -28.98 1.36
N VAL A 163 -2.67 -30.31 1.13
CA VAL A 163 -1.74 -31.29 1.70
C VAL A 163 -0.34 -31.08 1.13
N GLU A 164 -0.24 -30.80 -0.15
CA GLU A 164 1.02 -30.59 -0.87
C GLU A 164 1.74 -29.34 -0.37
N LEU A 165 1.02 -28.24 -0.13
CA LEU A 165 1.61 -27.03 0.43
C LEU A 165 2.06 -27.26 1.88
N ARG A 166 1.29 -28.02 2.66
CA ARG A 166 1.69 -28.36 4.03
C ARG A 166 3.01 -29.14 4.03
N GLN A 167 3.11 -30.17 3.20
CA GLN A 167 4.33 -30.96 3.05
C GLN A 167 5.52 -30.09 2.58
N LEU A 168 5.27 -29.16 1.66
CA LEU A 168 6.28 -28.20 1.22
C LEU A 168 6.84 -27.37 2.39
N PHE A 169 5.96 -26.79 3.21
CA PHE A 169 6.37 -25.98 4.37
C PHE A 169 7.01 -26.81 5.49
N GLU A 170 6.66 -28.09 5.61
CA GLU A 170 7.25 -29.04 6.57
C GLU A 170 8.62 -29.57 6.10
N THR A 171 8.97 -29.40 4.84
CA THR A 171 10.28 -29.81 4.32
C THR A 171 11.39 -28.92 4.88
N PRO A 172 12.39 -29.47 5.62
CA PRO A 172 13.39 -28.66 6.31
C PRO A 172 14.17 -27.70 5.41
N ALA A 173 14.58 -28.16 4.22
CA ALA A 173 15.31 -27.35 3.27
C ALA A 173 14.49 -26.15 2.76
N PHE A 174 13.18 -26.33 2.54
CA PHE A 174 12.29 -25.25 2.15
C PHE A 174 12.06 -24.27 3.31
N ALA A 175 11.73 -24.77 4.51
CA ALA A 175 11.51 -23.96 5.69
C ALA A 175 12.73 -23.09 6.05
N GLU A 176 13.95 -23.65 5.94
CA GLU A 176 15.18 -22.90 6.16
C GLU A 176 15.40 -21.82 5.09
N ALA A 177 15.16 -22.13 3.81
CA ALA A 177 15.28 -21.17 2.73
C ALA A 177 14.28 -20.01 2.92
N VAL A 178 13.02 -20.29 3.29
CA VAL A 178 12.02 -19.28 3.62
C VAL A 178 12.53 -18.42 4.78
N LYS A 179 12.94 -19.00 5.90
CA LYS A 179 13.45 -18.28 7.08
C LYS A 179 14.60 -17.33 6.74
N ASN A 180 15.53 -17.79 5.92
CA ASN A 180 16.67 -16.97 5.46
C ASN A 180 16.18 -15.81 4.59
N SER A 181 15.28 -16.08 3.65
CA SER A 181 14.69 -15.03 2.80
C SER A 181 13.94 -13.99 3.62
N LEU A 182 13.09 -14.42 4.55
CA LEU A 182 12.33 -13.53 5.44
C LEU A 182 13.26 -12.63 6.27
N THR A 183 14.35 -13.18 6.78
CA THR A 183 15.35 -12.42 7.56
C THR A 183 15.98 -11.30 6.72
N ILE A 184 16.38 -11.62 5.48
CA ILE A 184 16.93 -10.63 4.55
C ILE A 184 15.92 -9.56 4.21
N GLN A 185 14.70 -9.96 3.81
CA GLN A 185 13.62 -9.03 3.45
C GLN A 185 13.24 -8.11 4.63
N ALA A 186 13.17 -8.67 5.86
CA ALA A 186 12.90 -7.89 7.06
C ALA A 186 13.99 -6.85 7.36
N SER A 187 15.26 -7.21 7.15
CA SER A 187 16.37 -6.28 7.29
C SER A 187 16.32 -5.15 6.25
N MET A 188 16.02 -5.50 5.00
CA MET A 188 15.88 -4.53 3.90
C MET A 188 14.70 -3.57 4.16
N LEU A 189 13.54 -4.09 4.52
CA LEU A 189 12.37 -3.27 4.84
C LEU A 189 12.65 -2.33 6.01
N ARG A 190 13.25 -2.83 7.10
CA ARG A 190 13.62 -1.99 8.25
C ARG A 190 14.58 -0.86 7.86
N SER A 191 15.56 -1.17 7.05
CA SER A 191 16.52 -0.17 6.55
C SER A 191 15.83 0.87 5.68
N TYR A 192 14.95 0.44 4.78
CA TYR A 192 14.18 1.32 3.91
C TYR A 192 13.28 2.26 4.72
N LEU A 193 12.49 1.72 5.66
CA LEU A 193 11.59 2.53 6.51
C LEU A 193 12.38 3.56 7.32
N LYS A 194 13.52 3.15 7.87
CA LYS A 194 14.41 4.07 8.61
C LYS A 194 14.97 5.18 7.71
N GLN A 195 15.43 4.85 6.50
CA GLN A 195 15.92 5.83 5.52
C GLN A 195 14.81 6.79 5.07
N SER A 196 13.59 6.30 4.98
CA SER A 196 12.41 7.10 4.68
C SER A 196 11.96 7.99 5.86
N GLY A 197 12.62 7.93 7.01
CA GLY A 197 12.32 8.77 8.16
C GLY A 197 11.30 8.21 9.16
N LEU A 198 10.91 6.94 9.02
CA LEU A 198 10.04 6.28 10.01
C LEU A 198 10.89 5.85 11.22
N ASN A 199 10.84 6.67 12.26
CA ASN A 199 11.62 6.47 13.48
C ASN A 199 10.73 5.91 14.62
N ALA A 200 11.36 5.24 15.57
CA ALA A 200 10.69 4.74 16.77
C ALA A 200 9.98 5.88 17.52
N GLY A 201 8.75 5.63 17.97
CA GLY A 201 7.95 6.59 18.72
C GLY A 201 7.34 7.74 17.91
N GLY A 202 7.60 7.81 16.59
CA GLY A 202 7.04 8.84 15.71
C GLY A 202 5.53 8.68 15.47
N ARG A 203 4.89 9.75 15.04
CA ARG A 203 3.46 9.82 14.71
C ARG A 203 3.31 10.04 13.20
N PHE A 204 2.87 9.04 12.49
CA PHE A 204 2.85 9.03 11.03
C PHE A 204 1.45 8.93 10.47
N GLY A 205 1.12 9.81 9.52
CA GLY A 205 -0.09 9.69 8.72
C GLY A 205 0.15 8.80 7.50
N ILE A 206 -0.72 7.84 7.27
CA ILE A 206 -0.67 6.94 6.13
C ILE A 206 -1.85 7.22 5.23
N VAL A 207 -1.57 7.64 4.00
CA VAL A 207 -2.59 7.96 3.00
C VAL A 207 -2.60 6.89 1.92
N ASP A 208 -3.75 6.25 1.75
CA ASP A 208 -3.92 5.19 0.75
C ASP A 208 -5.38 5.12 0.26
N ILE A 209 -5.62 4.35 -0.80
CA ILE A 209 -6.95 3.94 -1.22
C ILE A 209 -7.20 2.50 -0.77
N GLY A 210 -8.22 2.32 0.03
CA GLY A 210 -8.55 0.99 0.54
C GLY A 210 -8.76 0.96 2.04
N TRP A 211 -9.46 -0.06 2.49
CA TRP A 211 -10.08 -0.13 3.82
C TRP A 211 -9.46 -1.18 4.77
N ARG A 212 -8.42 -1.92 4.34
CA ARG A 212 -7.93 -3.05 5.13
C ARG A 212 -6.73 -2.75 6.03
N GLY A 213 -5.99 -1.67 5.76
CA GLY A 213 -4.85 -1.27 6.58
C GLY A 213 -3.67 -2.27 6.63
N THR A 214 -3.70 -3.33 5.82
CA THR A 214 -2.74 -4.46 5.91
C THR A 214 -1.28 -4.02 5.79
N ILE A 215 -0.98 -3.04 4.94
CA ILE A 215 0.38 -2.50 4.77
C ILE A 215 0.80 -1.79 6.06
N GLN A 216 -0.08 -0.95 6.60
CA GLN A 216 0.15 -0.24 7.86
C GLN A 216 0.42 -1.21 9.01
N ASP A 217 -0.41 -2.26 9.17
CA ASP A 217 -0.26 -3.26 10.22
C ASP A 217 1.09 -4.00 10.11
N ASN A 218 1.46 -4.39 8.89
CA ASN A 218 2.75 -5.02 8.64
C ASN A 218 3.91 -4.08 9.01
N MET A 219 3.85 -2.80 8.61
CA MET A 219 4.89 -1.82 8.91
C MET A 219 5.04 -1.55 10.41
N ALA A 220 3.94 -1.58 11.17
CA ALA A 220 3.96 -1.36 12.61
C ALA A 220 4.88 -2.37 13.35
N LEU A 221 5.09 -3.55 12.78
CA LEU A 221 6.01 -4.55 13.34
C LEU A 221 7.50 -4.15 13.23
N PHE A 222 7.81 -3.19 12.35
CA PHE A 222 9.19 -2.78 12.06
C PHE A 222 9.60 -1.45 12.71
N VAL A 223 8.64 -0.67 13.19
CA VAL A 223 8.88 0.66 13.77
C VAL A 223 8.33 0.70 15.20
N PRO A 224 9.08 0.20 16.18
CA PRO A 224 8.62 0.07 17.56
C PRO A 224 8.14 1.38 18.16
N GLY A 225 6.97 1.36 18.80
CA GLY A 225 6.38 2.52 19.46
C GLY A 225 5.89 3.63 18.51
N ALA A 226 5.96 3.44 17.19
CA ALA A 226 5.38 4.38 16.25
C ALA A 226 3.85 4.30 16.28
N HIS A 227 3.22 5.46 16.10
CA HIS A 227 1.77 5.58 15.97
C HIS A 227 1.41 5.87 14.52
N PHE A 228 0.73 4.92 13.90
CA PHE A 228 0.24 5.08 12.53
C PHE A 228 -1.22 5.51 12.52
N HIS A 229 -1.50 6.62 11.87
CA HIS A 229 -2.84 7.14 11.66
C HIS A 229 -3.24 6.91 10.19
N GLY A 230 -4.10 5.93 9.95
CA GLY A 230 -4.58 5.60 8.61
C GLY A 230 -5.60 6.63 8.11
N MET A 231 -5.37 7.16 6.93
CA MET A 231 -6.24 8.08 6.21
C MET A 231 -6.58 7.46 4.87
N TYR A 232 -7.74 6.82 4.80
CA TYR A 232 -8.15 5.99 3.67
C TYR A 232 -9.34 6.60 2.95
N LEU A 233 -9.26 6.61 1.62
CA LEU A 233 -10.40 6.87 0.76
C LEU A 233 -11.01 5.52 0.34
N GLY A 234 -12.24 5.23 0.83
CA GLY A 234 -12.96 3.99 0.57
C GLY A 234 -14.47 4.14 0.75
#